data_6e485744e889a79fae0b5ec8b0b957f3
#
_entry.id   6e485744e889a79fae0b5ec8b0b957f3
#
_cell.length_a   1.000
_cell.length_b   1.000
_cell.length_c   1.000
_cell.angle_alpha   90.00
_cell.angle_beta   90.00
_cell.angle_gamma   90.00
#
_symmetry.space_group_name_H-M   'P 1'
#
loop_
_entity.id
_entity.type
_entity.pdbx_description
1 polymer ?
#
loop_
_entity_poly.entity_id
_entity_poly.type
_entity_poly.pdbx_seq_one_letter_code
_entity_poly.pdbx_strand_id
1 'polypeptide(L)'
;NNSWHNLINHNWTDHPAACGVDSRHSPESVQGKGEVFMSAFKLKENGTTFSTEVTAGLTTFFTMAYIIAVNPGLLSQAGMEWGAVFLATIIASIIGTLIMGLVANVPYAQAPGMGLNAFFVYTVCFGLGFTWQQALSMVFLCGLINILITVTKLRKYIIKAIPKSLQNAIGGGIGVFVAYIGLLNIGIINFDGGVPAISTLDQPSYWLFLIGLVLTIILLVCKVKGAILIGIVVSAILGIPMGVTTMTESVSFTEACSALPSTFGAIFTSEGLVSLFSDLSRLPLVLITIFAFSLSDTFDTIGTFIGTGRRSGIFSEEDEKAMDTAPGFKSKMDKALFADATATSIGAIFGTSNTTTYVESASGIAAGGRTGLTSVVVAICFAISAFLATFVSAIPSAATAPALVVVGIMMTSAFKEIDWPDFSEAVPAFFAGLFMALCYSISYGIAFCFISYCIVKICKMEAKQIN
;
A
#
# COMPACT_ATOMS: atom_id res chain seq x y z
N ASN A 1 -50.06 16.02 -14.58
CA ASN A 1 -50.09 17.34 -15.17
C ASN A 1 -48.72 17.76 -15.63
N ASN A 2 -48.60 17.62 -16.94
CA ASN A 2 -47.48 18.08 -17.76
C ASN A 2 -47.34 19.61 -17.69
N SER A 3 -46.14 20.11 -17.51
CA SER A 3 -45.68 21.35 -18.14
C SER A 3 -44.27 21.78 -17.70
N TRP A 4 -43.24 21.07 -18.12
CA TRP A 4 -41.83 21.55 -18.11
C TRP A 4 -41.00 20.89 -19.23
N HIS A 5 -41.62 20.66 -20.40
CA HIS A 5 -40.92 20.02 -21.52
C HIS A 5 -40.90 20.87 -22.80
N ASN A 6 -40.77 22.21 -22.68
CA ASN A 6 -40.61 23.05 -23.87
C ASN A 6 -39.93 24.37 -23.53
N LEU A 7 -38.62 24.36 -23.45
CA LEU A 7 -37.80 25.59 -23.48
C LEU A 7 -36.31 25.24 -23.61
N ILE A 8 -35.85 24.77 -24.72
CA ILE A 8 -34.48 24.92 -25.27
C ILE A 8 -34.46 24.24 -26.66
N ASN A 9 -35.07 24.92 -27.63
CA ASN A 9 -34.75 24.79 -29.04
C ASN A 9 -34.70 26.19 -29.61
N HIS A 10 -33.53 26.78 -29.68
CA HIS A 10 -33.28 27.90 -30.58
C HIS A 10 -32.05 27.62 -31.42
N ASN A 11 -32.30 27.29 -32.67
CA ASN A 11 -31.38 27.33 -33.79
C ASN A 11 -30.78 28.74 -33.93
N TRP A 12 -29.46 28.82 -34.05
CA TRP A 12 -28.76 29.93 -34.64
C TRP A 12 -28.01 29.43 -35.87
N THR A 13 -28.64 29.59 -37.03
CA THR A 13 -28.00 29.63 -38.35
C THR A 13 -28.11 31.03 -38.89
N ASP A 14 -27.02 31.45 -39.56
CA ASP A 14 -26.88 32.53 -40.53
C ASP A 14 -26.63 33.96 -40.03
N HIS A 15 -25.40 34.49 -40.17
CA HIS A 15 -24.98 35.32 -41.34
C HIS A 15 -23.48 35.71 -41.29
N PRO A 16 -22.85 35.99 -42.48
CA PRO A 16 -21.40 36.08 -42.64
C PRO A 16 -20.90 37.51 -42.67
N ALA A 17 -19.68 37.75 -42.22
CA ALA A 17 -18.87 38.88 -42.72
C ALA A 17 -17.37 38.63 -42.50
N ALA A 18 -16.67 38.73 -43.58
CA ALA A 18 -15.25 38.59 -43.76
C ALA A 18 -14.41 39.59 -42.94
N CYS A 19 -13.34 39.08 -42.32
CA CYS A 19 -12.13 39.87 -42.15
C CYS A 19 -10.95 38.89 -42.17
N GLY A 20 -10.11 38.99 -43.21
CA GLY A 20 -8.96 38.14 -43.41
C GLY A 20 -7.86 38.45 -42.37
N VAL A 21 -7.47 37.43 -41.66
CA VAL A 21 -6.19 37.37 -40.93
C VAL A 21 -5.53 36.08 -41.37
N ASP A 22 -4.36 36.20 -41.96
CA ASP A 22 -3.49 35.14 -42.46
C ASP A 22 -3.10 34.18 -41.32
N SER A 23 -3.75 33.05 -41.21
CA SER A 23 -3.53 32.03 -40.23
C SER A 23 -2.64 30.91 -40.81
N ARG A 24 -1.35 31.19 -40.91
CA ARG A 24 -0.33 30.15 -41.13
C ARG A 24 0.48 29.91 -39.85
N HIS A 25 -0.15 29.38 -38.82
CA HIS A 25 0.44 28.53 -37.79
C HIS A 25 -0.72 27.74 -37.16
N SER A 26 -1.00 26.59 -37.71
CA SER A 26 -2.02 25.69 -37.20
C SER A 26 -1.51 24.95 -35.92
N PRO A 27 -2.35 24.79 -34.91
CA PRO A 27 -2.06 24.01 -33.74
C PRO A 27 -2.25 22.48 -33.90
N GLU A 28 -2.10 21.97 -35.15
CA GLU A 28 -2.30 20.56 -35.46
C GLU A 28 -1.32 19.60 -34.79
N SER A 29 -0.14 20.08 -34.35
CA SER A 29 0.86 19.22 -33.71
C SER A 29 0.58 18.90 -32.24
N VAL A 30 -0.22 19.71 -31.54
CA VAL A 30 -0.56 19.50 -30.12
C VAL A 30 -1.83 18.65 -30.00
N GLN A 31 -2.79 18.84 -30.87
CA GLN A 31 -4.05 18.08 -30.90
C GLN A 31 -3.79 16.61 -31.28
N GLY A 32 -2.93 16.33 -32.26
CA GLY A 32 -2.56 14.97 -32.65
C GLY A 32 -1.80 14.20 -31.56
N LYS A 33 -0.93 14.88 -30.80
CA LYS A 33 -0.22 14.23 -29.68
C LYS A 33 -1.15 13.88 -28.50
N GLY A 34 -2.13 14.73 -28.22
CA GLY A 34 -3.13 14.46 -27.20
C GLY A 34 -4.05 13.28 -27.54
N GLU A 35 -4.44 13.15 -28.82
CA GLU A 35 -5.27 12.02 -29.28
C GLU A 35 -4.49 10.71 -29.27
N VAL A 36 -3.21 10.70 -29.65
CA VAL A 36 -2.34 9.53 -29.57
C VAL A 36 -2.13 9.08 -28.10
N PHE A 37 -1.93 10.02 -27.18
CA PHE A 37 -1.79 9.72 -25.76
C PHE A 37 -3.08 9.14 -25.16
N MET A 38 -4.25 9.71 -25.50
CA MET A 38 -5.55 9.20 -25.05
C MET A 38 -5.89 7.83 -25.66
N SER A 39 -5.46 7.55 -26.88
CA SER A 39 -5.65 6.24 -27.53
C SER A 39 -4.79 5.15 -26.88
N ALA A 40 -3.61 5.49 -26.36
CA ALA A 40 -2.72 4.54 -25.71
C ALA A 40 -3.35 3.89 -24.47
N PHE A 41 -4.16 4.65 -23.70
CA PHE A 41 -4.89 4.13 -22.53
C PHE A 41 -6.26 3.55 -22.86
N LYS A 42 -6.69 3.57 -24.13
CA LYS A 42 -7.98 3.01 -24.57
C LYS A 42 -9.18 3.55 -23.79
N LEU A 43 -9.22 4.86 -23.53
CA LEU A 43 -10.22 5.51 -22.68
C LEU A 43 -11.66 5.22 -23.15
N LYS A 44 -11.93 5.32 -24.44
CA LYS A 44 -13.25 5.07 -25.04
C LYS A 44 -13.68 3.60 -24.87
N GLU A 45 -12.74 2.65 -25.06
CA GLU A 45 -13.00 1.22 -24.92
C GLU A 45 -13.34 0.85 -23.45
N ASN A 46 -12.73 1.56 -22.48
CA ASN A 46 -12.98 1.36 -21.06
C ASN A 46 -14.11 2.26 -20.48
N GLY A 47 -14.85 2.96 -21.34
CA GLY A 47 -16.01 3.76 -20.94
C GLY A 47 -15.69 4.95 -20.03
N THR A 48 -14.50 5.55 -20.16
CA THR A 48 -14.04 6.65 -19.30
C THR A 48 -13.60 7.86 -20.13
N THR A 49 -13.35 8.98 -19.45
CA THR A 49 -12.87 10.23 -20.04
C THR A 49 -11.60 10.70 -19.36
N PHE A 50 -10.82 11.57 -20.03
CA PHE A 50 -9.61 12.16 -19.46
C PHE A 50 -9.88 12.85 -18.10
N SER A 51 -10.93 13.66 -18.03
CA SER A 51 -11.32 14.36 -16.79
C SER A 51 -11.67 13.39 -15.66
N THR A 52 -12.39 12.31 -15.97
CA THR A 52 -12.73 11.27 -15.00
C THR A 52 -11.49 10.57 -14.46
N GLU A 53 -10.54 10.22 -15.34
CA GLU A 53 -9.29 9.57 -14.94
C GLU A 53 -8.42 10.49 -14.07
N VAL A 54 -8.34 11.79 -14.40
CA VAL A 54 -7.63 12.78 -13.59
C VAL A 54 -8.26 12.90 -12.20
N THR A 55 -9.59 13.03 -12.14
CA THR A 55 -10.32 13.12 -10.86
C THR A 55 -10.13 11.83 -10.03
N ALA A 56 -10.16 10.68 -10.68
CA ALA A 56 -9.90 9.39 -10.04
C ALA A 56 -8.48 9.30 -9.50
N GLY A 57 -7.48 9.76 -10.26
CA GLY A 57 -6.08 9.77 -9.82
C GLY A 57 -5.86 10.69 -8.62
N LEU A 58 -6.40 11.90 -8.65
CA LEU A 58 -6.37 12.80 -7.50
C LEU A 58 -7.06 12.18 -6.28
N THR A 59 -8.23 11.55 -6.48
CA THR A 59 -8.95 10.88 -5.39
C THR A 59 -8.12 9.75 -4.78
N THR A 60 -7.49 8.90 -5.60
CA THR A 60 -6.59 7.83 -5.14
C THR A 60 -5.41 8.42 -4.38
N PHE A 61 -4.73 9.43 -4.95
CA PHE A 61 -3.58 10.05 -4.30
C PHE A 61 -3.93 10.58 -2.91
N PHE A 62 -4.99 11.38 -2.78
CA PHE A 62 -5.37 11.96 -1.48
C PHE A 62 -5.78 10.91 -0.45
N THR A 63 -6.26 9.74 -0.87
CA THR A 63 -6.60 8.67 0.09
C THR A 63 -5.38 7.90 0.58
N MET A 64 -4.28 7.85 -0.20
CA MET A 64 -3.07 7.09 0.14
C MET A 64 -1.85 7.95 0.48
N ALA A 65 -1.91 9.27 0.30
CA ALA A 65 -0.77 10.18 0.48
C ALA A 65 -0.21 10.20 1.92
N TYR A 66 -0.96 9.68 2.89
CA TYR A 66 -0.48 9.51 4.26
C TYR A 66 0.81 8.69 4.35
N ILE A 67 1.05 7.79 3.38
CA ILE A 67 2.25 6.94 3.34
C ILE A 67 3.54 7.75 3.28
N ILE A 68 3.49 8.94 2.65
CA ILE A 68 4.63 9.83 2.51
C ILE A 68 5.17 10.28 3.88
N ALA A 69 4.29 10.43 4.86
CA ALA A 69 4.67 10.78 6.23
C ALA A 69 4.94 9.54 7.10
N VAL A 70 4.10 8.51 6.96
CA VAL A 70 4.10 7.37 7.88
C VAL A 70 5.26 6.41 7.59
N ASN A 71 5.59 6.15 6.32
CA ASN A 71 6.65 5.20 5.99
C ASN A 71 8.04 5.67 6.43
N PRO A 72 8.48 6.92 6.16
CA PRO A 72 9.78 7.40 6.67
C PRO A 72 9.85 7.39 8.20
N GLY A 73 8.77 7.81 8.88
CA GLY A 73 8.69 7.78 10.33
C GLY A 73 8.76 6.38 10.93
N LEU A 74 8.34 5.35 10.18
CA LEU A 74 8.39 3.96 10.62
C LEU A 74 9.76 3.34 10.37
N LEU A 75 10.28 3.42 9.13
CA LEU A 75 11.55 2.79 8.76
C LEU A 75 12.75 3.45 9.44
N SER A 76 12.68 4.76 9.75
CA SER A 76 13.75 5.46 10.48
C SER A 76 13.97 4.88 11.89
N GLN A 77 12.98 4.25 12.50
CA GLN A 77 13.15 3.56 13.78
C GLN A 77 14.15 2.39 13.69
N ALA A 78 14.30 1.77 12.52
CA ALA A 78 15.31 0.74 12.27
C ALA A 78 16.72 1.30 11.99
N GLY A 79 16.92 2.61 12.15
CA GLY A 79 18.20 3.30 11.91
C GLY A 79 18.42 3.78 10.48
N MET A 80 17.38 3.79 9.65
CA MET A 80 17.44 4.38 8.30
C MET A 80 17.26 5.90 8.38
N GLU A 81 17.95 6.62 7.52
CA GLU A 81 17.87 8.08 7.47
C GLU A 81 16.52 8.55 6.92
N TRP A 82 15.80 9.39 7.67
CA TRP A 82 14.43 9.79 7.36
C TRP A 82 14.28 10.38 5.94
N GLY A 83 15.20 11.29 5.56
CA GLY A 83 15.18 11.95 4.25
C GLY A 83 15.42 10.98 3.09
N ALA A 84 16.30 10.00 3.29
CA ALA A 84 16.56 8.95 2.31
C ALA A 84 15.31 8.05 2.11
N VAL A 85 14.68 7.61 3.20
CA VAL A 85 13.46 6.80 3.14
C VAL A 85 12.29 7.58 2.55
N PHE A 86 12.17 8.88 2.86
CA PHE A 86 11.15 9.75 2.28
C PHE A 86 11.23 9.76 0.75
N LEU A 87 12.42 10.02 0.18
CA LEU A 87 12.62 10.00 -1.27
C LEU A 87 12.49 8.59 -1.85
N ALA A 88 13.03 7.57 -1.18
CA ALA A 88 12.88 6.18 -1.60
C ALA A 88 11.40 5.78 -1.69
N THR A 89 10.58 6.19 -0.72
CA THR A 89 9.13 5.99 -0.72
C THR A 89 8.47 6.60 -1.95
N ILE A 90 8.78 7.86 -2.23
CA ILE A 90 8.22 8.59 -3.37
C ILE A 90 8.67 7.98 -4.69
N ILE A 91 9.96 7.72 -4.86
CA ILE A 91 10.53 7.16 -6.09
C ILE A 91 9.95 5.76 -6.36
N ALA A 92 9.91 4.89 -5.34
CA ALA A 92 9.32 3.55 -5.46
C ALA A 92 7.83 3.62 -5.83
N SER A 93 7.08 4.54 -5.20
CA SER A 93 5.66 4.76 -5.50
C SER A 93 5.46 5.28 -6.93
N ILE A 94 6.28 6.22 -7.41
CA ILE A 94 6.23 6.72 -8.79
C ILE A 94 6.50 5.58 -9.77
N ILE A 95 7.62 4.87 -9.61
CA ILE A 95 8.03 3.83 -10.56
C ILE A 95 7.03 2.68 -10.55
N GLY A 96 6.66 2.17 -9.38
CA GLY A 96 5.68 1.09 -9.26
C GLY A 96 4.33 1.45 -9.86
N THR A 97 3.81 2.63 -9.52
CA THR A 97 2.53 3.11 -10.07
C THR A 97 2.58 3.35 -11.58
N LEU A 98 3.71 3.87 -12.11
CA LEU A 98 3.89 4.00 -13.56
C LEU A 98 3.96 2.65 -14.27
N ILE A 99 4.67 1.66 -13.72
CA ILE A 99 4.70 0.31 -14.29
C ILE A 99 3.28 -0.28 -14.30
N MET A 100 2.54 -0.13 -13.21
CA MET A 100 1.14 -0.56 -13.11
C MET A 100 0.26 0.11 -14.18
N GLY A 101 0.38 1.42 -14.35
CA GLY A 101 -0.39 2.19 -15.32
C GLY A 101 -0.01 1.92 -16.77
N LEU A 102 1.28 1.83 -17.09
CA LEU A 102 1.78 1.74 -18.46
C LEU A 102 1.81 0.30 -18.99
N VAL A 103 2.14 -0.69 -18.13
CA VAL A 103 2.28 -2.10 -18.54
C VAL A 103 0.96 -2.86 -18.43
N ALA A 104 0.26 -2.70 -17.31
CA ALA A 104 -1.02 -3.38 -17.07
C ALA A 104 -2.24 -2.59 -17.52
N ASN A 105 -2.12 -1.28 -17.70
CA ASN A 105 -3.19 -0.35 -18.02
C ASN A 105 -4.39 -0.45 -17.05
N VAL A 106 -4.09 -0.41 -15.75
CA VAL A 106 -5.09 -0.51 -14.68
C VAL A 106 -4.97 0.68 -13.71
N PRO A 107 -6.07 1.13 -13.07
CA PRO A 107 -6.12 2.33 -12.25
C PRO A 107 -5.68 2.05 -10.79
N TYR A 108 -4.59 1.34 -10.60
CA TYR A 108 -4.04 1.04 -9.28
C TYR A 108 -2.77 1.83 -9.01
N ALA A 109 -2.66 2.32 -7.79
CA ALA A 109 -1.45 2.94 -7.27
C ALA A 109 -0.68 1.97 -6.37
N GLN A 110 0.62 2.16 -6.33
CA GLN A 110 1.54 1.38 -5.52
C GLN A 110 2.34 2.27 -4.59
N ALA A 111 2.59 1.78 -3.40
CA ALA A 111 3.47 2.42 -2.41
C ALA A 111 3.92 1.38 -1.38
N PRO A 112 4.90 1.70 -0.49
CA PRO A 112 5.31 0.79 0.57
C PRO A 112 4.14 0.36 1.45
N GLY A 113 3.91 -0.96 1.57
CA GLY A 113 2.75 -1.53 2.27
C GLY A 113 2.89 -1.46 3.78
N MET A 114 1.89 -0.90 4.49
CA MET A 114 1.98 -0.63 5.93
C MET A 114 2.22 -1.87 6.78
N GLY A 115 1.53 -2.98 6.49
CA GLY A 115 1.75 -4.24 7.20
C GLY A 115 3.17 -4.79 7.01
N LEU A 116 3.69 -4.69 5.79
CA LEU A 116 5.05 -5.13 5.44
C LEU A 116 6.12 -4.19 5.98
N ASN A 117 5.86 -2.89 6.07
CA ASN A 117 6.73 -1.92 6.75
C ASN A 117 6.88 -2.26 8.24
N ALA A 118 5.77 -2.56 8.90
CA ALA A 118 5.76 -2.97 10.28
C ALA A 118 6.49 -4.32 10.47
N PHE A 119 6.29 -5.29 9.58
CA PHE A 119 7.03 -6.55 9.57
C PHE A 119 8.53 -6.33 9.40
N PHE A 120 8.92 -5.44 8.47
CA PHE A 120 10.32 -5.07 8.26
C PHE A 120 10.97 -4.54 9.53
N VAL A 121 10.39 -3.52 10.17
CA VAL A 121 11.00 -2.84 11.31
C VAL A 121 10.92 -3.72 12.56
N TYR A 122 9.72 -4.13 12.94
CA TYR A 122 9.50 -4.69 14.26
C TYR A 122 9.80 -6.18 14.32
N THR A 123 9.45 -6.94 13.28
CA THR A 123 9.74 -8.38 13.27
C THR A 123 11.16 -8.65 12.81
N VAL A 124 11.55 -8.13 11.64
CA VAL A 124 12.84 -8.50 11.03
C VAL A 124 14.00 -7.79 11.70
N CYS A 125 13.93 -6.46 11.86
CA CYS A 125 15.04 -5.73 12.46
C CYS A 125 15.08 -5.90 13.99
N PHE A 126 13.99 -5.62 14.70
CA PHE A 126 14.01 -5.65 16.16
C PHE A 126 13.84 -7.06 16.72
N GLY A 127 12.88 -7.84 16.21
CA GLY A 127 12.57 -9.17 16.74
C GLY A 127 13.59 -10.23 16.39
N LEU A 128 14.04 -10.28 15.13
CA LEU A 128 14.97 -11.29 14.62
C LEU A 128 16.43 -10.80 14.63
N GLY A 129 16.68 -9.51 14.92
CA GLY A 129 18.01 -8.92 15.03
C GLY A 129 18.79 -8.85 13.72
N PHE A 130 18.11 -8.64 12.60
CA PHE A 130 18.73 -8.33 11.31
C PHE A 130 18.95 -6.83 11.17
N THR A 131 20.01 -6.44 10.47
CA THR A 131 20.21 -5.04 10.10
C THR A 131 19.20 -4.63 9.05
N TRP A 132 18.93 -3.33 8.94
CA TRP A 132 17.99 -2.84 7.91
C TRP A 132 18.51 -3.12 6.48
N GLN A 133 19.83 -3.17 6.25
CA GLN A 133 20.42 -3.54 4.97
C GLN A 133 20.13 -5.02 4.63
N GLN A 134 20.23 -5.90 5.63
CA GLN A 134 19.84 -7.30 5.47
C GLN A 134 18.34 -7.44 5.21
N ALA A 135 17.52 -6.68 5.93
CA ALA A 135 16.07 -6.67 5.72
C ALA A 135 15.69 -6.15 4.32
N LEU A 136 16.31 -5.08 3.81
CA LEU A 136 16.15 -4.61 2.43
C LEU A 136 16.57 -5.69 1.41
N SER A 137 17.63 -6.43 1.72
CA SER A 137 18.09 -7.54 0.86
C SER A 137 17.06 -8.67 0.80
N MET A 138 16.40 -8.98 1.91
CA MET A 138 15.28 -9.95 1.94
C MET A 138 14.09 -9.45 1.12
N VAL A 139 13.75 -8.16 1.20
CA VAL A 139 12.68 -7.54 0.40
C VAL A 139 13.02 -7.58 -1.10
N PHE A 140 14.27 -7.29 -1.46
CA PHE A 140 14.73 -7.40 -2.84
C PHE A 140 14.59 -8.84 -3.39
N LEU A 141 15.04 -9.83 -2.62
CA LEU A 141 14.90 -11.23 -2.98
C LEU A 141 13.44 -11.68 -3.03
N CYS A 142 12.61 -11.19 -2.10
CA CYS A 142 11.15 -11.39 -2.14
C CYS A 142 10.56 -10.92 -3.47
N GLY A 143 10.88 -9.70 -3.92
CA GLY A 143 10.41 -9.17 -5.19
C GLY A 143 10.87 -10.02 -6.38
N LEU A 144 12.14 -10.46 -6.42
CA LEU A 144 12.66 -11.35 -7.45
C LEU A 144 11.94 -12.71 -7.46
N ILE A 145 11.69 -13.29 -6.28
CA ILE A 145 10.95 -14.54 -6.15
C ILE A 145 9.50 -14.35 -6.63
N ASN A 146 8.84 -13.25 -6.28
CA ASN A 146 7.48 -12.94 -6.73
C ASN A 146 7.41 -12.73 -8.25
N ILE A 147 8.44 -12.11 -8.86
CA ILE A 147 8.59 -12.03 -10.32
C ILE A 147 8.68 -13.45 -10.91
N LEU A 148 9.58 -14.28 -10.38
CA LEU A 148 9.77 -15.65 -10.84
C LEU A 148 8.48 -16.47 -10.70
N ILE A 149 7.82 -16.40 -9.57
CA ILE A 149 6.54 -17.07 -9.29
C ILE A 149 5.45 -16.62 -10.28
N THR A 150 5.42 -15.33 -10.63
CA THR A 150 4.46 -14.77 -11.59
C THR A 150 4.76 -15.25 -13.01
N VAL A 151 6.02 -15.18 -13.45
CA VAL A 151 6.44 -15.60 -14.79
C VAL A 151 6.27 -17.12 -15.00
N THR A 152 6.64 -17.92 -14.00
CA THR A 152 6.55 -19.40 -14.05
C THR A 152 5.15 -19.94 -13.76
N LYS A 153 4.20 -19.08 -13.37
CA LYS A 153 2.84 -19.46 -12.96
C LYS A 153 2.76 -20.40 -11.75
N LEU A 154 3.81 -20.49 -10.96
CA LEU A 154 3.80 -21.20 -9.69
C LEU A 154 2.80 -20.58 -8.71
N ARG A 155 2.46 -19.31 -8.90
CA ARG A 155 1.51 -18.56 -8.08
C ARG A 155 0.16 -19.24 -7.92
N LYS A 156 -0.38 -19.86 -9.00
CA LYS A 156 -1.64 -20.60 -8.95
C LYS A 156 -1.61 -21.77 -7.98
N TYR A 157 -0.46 -22.46 -7.89
CA TYR A 157 -0.29 -23.58 -6.96
C TYR A 157 -0.22 -23.08 -5.52
N ILE A 158 0.49 -21.97 -5.26
CA ILE A 158 0.59 -21.35 -3.94
C ILE A 158 -0.78 -20.87 -3.46
N ILE A 159 -1.54 -20.16 -4.32
CA ILE A 159 -2.88 -19.66 -3.97
C ILE A 159 -3.84 -20.83 -3.71
N LYS A 160 -3.78 -21.92 -4.51
CA LYS A 160 -4.59 -23.11 -4.30
C LYS A 160 -4.19 -23.92 -3.07
N ALA A 161 -2.90 -23.88 -2.70
CA ALA A 161 -2.38 -24.61 -1.55
C ALA A 161 -2.83 -24.01 -0.22
N ILE A 162 -3.07 -22.70 -0.17
CA ILE A 162 -3.45 -22.00 1.07
C ILE A 162 -4.95 -21.71 1.05
N PRO A 163 -5.74 -22.29 1.97
CA PRO A 163 -7.16 -22.02 2.10
C PRO A 163 -7.46 -20.53 2.25
N LYS A 164 -8.58 -20.06 1.70
CA LYS A 164 -8.99 -18.65 1.78
C LYS A 164 -9.14 -18.15 3.22
N SER A 165 -9.62 -19.02 4.11
CA SER A 165 -9.73 -18.71 5.53
C SER A 165 -8.39 -18.36 6.16
N LEU A 166 -7.29 -19.07 5.81
CA LEU A 166 -5.96 -18.76 6.29
C LEU A 166 -5.43 -17.45 5.70
N GLN A 167 -5.69 -17.19 4.41
CA GLN A 167 -5.31 -15.92 3.77
C GLN A 167 -5.99 -14.74 4.49
N ASN A 168 -7.29 -14.85 4.76
CA ASN A 168 -8.06 -13.84 5.49
C ASN A 168 -7.61 -13.71 6.95
N ALA A 169 -7.26 -14.84 7.58
CA ALA A 169 -6.71 -14.87 8.95
C ALA A 169 -5.38 -14.12 9.05
N ILE A 170 -4.49 -14.34 8.09
CA ILE A 170 -3.20 -13.64 8.01
C ILE A 170 -3.42 -12.14 7.80
N GLY A 171 -4.26 -11.75 6.82
CA GLY A 171 -4.56 -10.35 6.55
C GLY A 171 -5.17 -9.62 7.74
N GLY A 172 -6.15 -10.23 8.39
CA GLY A 172 -6.79 -9.71 9.60
C GLY A 172 -5.82 -9.62 10.78
N GLY A 173 -4.96 -10.63 10.95
CA GLY A 173 -3.92 -10.68 11.98
C GLY A 173 -2.89 -9.55 11.83
N ILE A 174 -2.44 -9.30 10.60
CA ILE A 174 -1.56 -8.15 10.29
C ILE A 174 -2.27 -6.84 10.64
N GLY A 175 -3.59 -6.74 10.39
CA GLY A 175 -4.37 -5.56 10.78
C GLY A 175 -4.34 -5.31 12.29
N VAL A 176 -4.57 -6.34 13.11
CA VAL A 176 -4.48 -6.23 14.59
C VAL A 176 -3.06 -5.82 15.01
N PHE A 177 -2.04 -6.42 14.41
CA PHE A 177 -0.63 -6.10 14.68
C PHE A 177 -0.29 -4.64 14.38
N VAL A 178 -0.68 -4.12 13.21
CA VAL A 178 -0.42 -2.72 12.81
C VAL A 178 -1.14 -1.73 13.75
N ALA A 179 -2.40 -2.02 14.12
CA ALA A 179 -3.12 -1.20 15.11
C ALA A 179 -2.43 -1.20 16.47
N TYR A 180 -1.98 -2.36 16.94
CA TYR A 180 -1.26 -2.50 18.21
C TYR A 180 0.05 -1.71 18.22
N ILE A 181 0.82 -1.76 17.11
CA ILE A 181 2.02 -0.95 16.92
C ILE A 181 1.72 0.54 17.01
N GLY A 182 0.65 1.01 16.38
CA GLY A 182 0.24 2.42 16.47
C GLY A 182 0.03 2.89 17.90
N LEU A 183 -0.55 2.05 18.76
CA LEU A 183 -0.75 2.33 20.17
C LEU A 183 0.54 2.28 21.00
N LEU A 184 1.43 1.34 20.67
CA LEU A 184 2.71 1.19 21.35
C LEU A 184 3.70 2.31 21.04
N ASN A 185 3.79 2.74 19.78
CA ASN A 185 4.72 3.77 19.34
C ASN A 185 4.54 5.12 20.03
N ILE A 186 3.32 5.40 20.46
CA ILE A 186 3.01 6.61 21.23
C ILE A 186 3.18 6.39 22.73
N GLY A 187 3.32 5.13 23.16
CA GLY A 187 3.40 4.80 24.58
C GLY A 187 2.04 4.81 25.29
N ILE A 188 0.93 4.81 24.56
CA ILE A 188 -0.41 4.65 25.17
C ILE A 188 -0.53 3.26 25.82
N ILE A 189 0.04 2.25 25.20
CA ILE A 189 0.26 0.96 25.83
C ILE A 189 1.73 0.91 26.26
N ASN A 190 1.99 0.63 27.53
CA ASN A 190 3.33 0.42 28.09
C ASN A 190 3.42 -0.90 28.85
N PHE A 191 4.63 -1.29 29.21
CA PHE A 191 4.95 -2.53 29.93
C PHE A 191 5.63 -2.28 31.28
N ASP A 192 5.45 -1.09 31.86
CA ASP A 192 6.12 -0.68 33.10
C ASP A 192 5.83 -1.64 34.28
N GLY A 193 4.64 -2.25 34.29
CA GLY A 193 4.24 -3.27 35.26
C GLY A 193 4.53 -4.72 34.84
N GLY A 194 5.30 -4.96 33.75
CA GLY A 194 5.57 -6.30 33.21
C GLY A 194 4.41 -6.91 32.41
N VAL A 195 3.29 -6.24 32.32
CA VAL A 195 2.11 -6.57 31.51
C VAL A 195 1.69 -5.36 30.70
N PRO A 196 1.07 -5.54 29.51
CA PRO A 196 0.59 -4.40 28.75
C PRO A 196 -0.52 -3.67 29.53
N ALA A 197 -0.33 -2.38 29.75
CA ALA A 197 -1.26 -1.51 30.46
C ALA A 197 -1.41 -0.15 29.73
N ILE A 198 -2.53 0.51 29.95
CA ILE A 198 -2.74 1.87 29.44
C ILE A 198 -1.94 2.84 30.31
N SER A 199 -1.15 3.69 29.66
CA SER A 199 -0.37 4.75 30.31
C SER A 199 -1.25 5.78 31.02
N THR A 200 -0.69 6.44 32.02
CA THR A 200 -1.27 7.68 32.54
C THR A 200 -1.23 8.73 31.43
N LEU A 201 -2.38 9.28 31.03
CA LEU A 201 -2.49 10.22 29.92
C LEU A 201 -2.01 11.63 30.31
N ASP A 202 -0.75 11.74 30.74
CA ASP A 202 -0.13 12.95 31.29
C ASP A 202 0.63 13.78 30.25
N GLN A 203 0.96 13.18 29.08
CA GLN A 203 1.71 13.86 28.04
C GLN A 203 0.80 14.48 26.96
N PRO A 204 1.14 15.68 26.44
CA PRO A 204 0.39 16.29 25.34
C PRO A 204 0.31 15.44 24.08
N SER A 205 1.33 14.59 23.82
CA SER A 205 1.36 13.66 22.68
C SER A 205 0.24 12.63 22.72
N TYR A 206 -0.15 12.15 23.92
CA TYR A 206 -1.26 11.20 24.09
C TYR A 206 -2.60 11.82 23.72
N TRP A 207 -2.82 13.07 24.17
CA TRP A 207 -4.03 13.83 23.83
C TRP A 207 -4.09 14.15 22.33
N LEU A 208 -2.96 14.54 21.73
CA LEU A 208 -2.89 14.79 20.29
C LEU A 208 -3.24 13.53 19.50
N PHE A 209 -2.70 12.38 19.90
CA PHE A 209 -3.05 11.10 19.31
C PHE A 209 -4.55 10.77 19.43
N LEU A 210 -5.11 10.89 20.63
CA LEU A 210 -6.53 10.58 20.84
C LEU A 210 -7.46 11.50 20.03
N ILE A 211 -7.16 12.80 19.99
CA ILE A 211 -7.90 13.77 19.18
C ILE A 211 -7.79 13.41 17.70
N GLY A 212 -6.57 13.12 17.23
CA GLY A 212 -6.31 12.71 15.84
C GLY A 212 -7.03 11.42 15.47
N LEU A 213 -7.05 10.43 16.36
CA LEU A 213 -7.74 9.16 16.15
C LEU A 213 -9.25 9.36 16.03
N VAL A 214 -9.85 10.07 16.98
CA VAL A 214 -11.29 10.35 16.98
C VAL A 214 -11.69 11.16 15.74
N LEU A 215 -10.91 12.20 15.39
CA LEU A 215 -11.13 12.99 14.20
C LEU A 215 -11.08 12.13 12.92
N THR A 216 -10.06 11.29 12.79
CA THR A 216 -9.90 10.41 11.62
C THR A 216 -11.06 9.42 11.51
N ILE A 217 -11.50 8.84 12.64
CA ILE A 217 -12.67 7.94 12.68
C ILE A 217 -13.95 8.69 12.24
N ILE A 218 -14.19 9.89 12.76
CA ILE A 218 -15.34 10.70 12.36
C ILE A 218 -15.33 10.97 10.85
N LEU A 219 -14.19 11.40 10.31
CA LEU A 219 -14.05 11.67 8.87
C LEU A 219 -14.32 10.41 8.03
N LEU A 220 -13.85 9.24 8.47
CA LEU A 220 -14.10 7.96 7.78
C LEU A 220 -15.59 7.57 7.84
N VAL A 221 -16.23 7.69 8.99
CA VAL A 221 -17.67 7.41 9.15
C VAL A 221 -18.50 8.35 8.28
N CYS A 222 -18.10 9.62 8.17
CA CYS A 222 -18.69 10.61 7.26
C CYS A 222 -18.31 10.38 5.79
N LYS A 223 -17.54 9.34 5.46
CA LYS A 223 -17.10 8.99 4.10
C LYS A 223 -16.32 10.12 3.39
N VAL A 224 -15.57 10.91 4.15
CA VAL A 224 -14.73 11.98 3.61
C VAL A 224 -13.54 11.35 2.86
N LYS A 225 -13.36 11.74 1.59
CA LYS A 225 -12.21 11.28 0.80
C LYS A 225 -10.91 11.84 1.39
N GLY A 226 -9.90 11.00 1.55
CA GLY A 226 -8.63 11.40 2.17
C GLY A 226 -8.69 11.61 3.68
N ALA A 227 -9.67 11.00 4.38
CA ALA A 227 -9.90 11.14 5.82
C ALA A 227 -8.61 10.95 6.64
N ILE A 228 -7.79 9.96 6.32
CA ILE A 228 -6.53 9.67 7.03
C ILE A 228 -5.54 10.83 6.86
N LEU A 229 -5.33 11.30 5.62
CA LEU A 229 -4.44 12.42 5.35
C LEU A 229 -4.91 13.71 6.05
N ILE A 230 -6.21 14.01 5.96
CA ILE A 230 -6.81 15.18 6.64
C ILE A 230 -6.63 15.04 8.16
N GLY A 231 -6.84 13.84 8.71
CA GLY A 231 -6.63 13.55 10.13
C GLY A 231 -5.19 13.85 10.55
N ILE A 232 -4.19 13.41 9.78
CA ILE A 232 -2.77 13.68 10.05
C ILE A 232 -2.48 15.19 9.99
N VAL A 233 -2.90 15.87 8.93
CA VAL A 233 -2.63 17.31 8.74
C VAL A 233 -3.27 18.14 9.84
N VAL A 234 -4.54 17.89 10.15
CA VAL A 234 -5.23 18.63 11.23
C VAL A 234 -4.58 18.33 12.58
N SER A 235 -4.21 17.07 12.86
CA SER A 235 -3.51 16.72 14.09
C SER A 235 -2.15 17.41 14.19
N ALA A 236 -1.38 17.45 13.08
CA ALA A 236 -0.10 18.16 13.06
C ALA A 236 -0.27 19.66 13.36
N ILE A 237 -1.30 20.30 12.80
CA ILE A 237 -1.62 21.72 13.06
C ILE A 237 -2.03 21.91 14.53
N LEU A 238 -2.88 21.04 15.08
CA LEU A 238 -3.28 21.08 16.49
C LEU A 238 -2.10 20.81 17.43
N GLY A 239 -1.11 20.04 16.99
CA GLY A 239 0.12 19.78 17.74
C GLY A 239 1.01 21.02 17.93
N ILE A 240 0.88 22.06 17.09
CA ILE A 240 1.68 23.29 17.19
C ILE A 240 1.41 24.00 18.55
N PRO A 241 0.17 24.40 18.89
CA PRO A 241 -0.10 25.03 20.18
C PRO A 241 0.10 24.10 21.38
N MET A 242 0.11 22.78 21.17
CA MET A 242 0.39 21.79 22.22
C MET A 242 1.89 21.57 22.45
N GLY A 243 2.77 22.18 21.63
CA GLY A 243 4.21 22.03 21.70
C GLY A 243 4.73 20.65 21.26
N VAL A 244 3.89 19.86 20.58
CA VAL A 244 4.23 18.50 20.09
C VAL A 244 4.76 18.57 18.66
N THR A 245 4.21 19.45 17.82
CA THR A 245 4.69 19.71 16.45
C THR A 245 5.69 20.85 16.45
N THR A 246 6.94 20.56 16.04
CA THR A 246 8.01 21.55 15.95
C THR A 246 8.58 21.57 14.55
N MET A 247 8.95 22.75 14.06
CA MET A 247 9.61 22.94 12.76
C MET A 247 11.16 22.96 12.88
N THR A 248 11.69 22.76 14.08
CA THR A 248 13.11 22.98 14.39
C THR A 248 14.04 21.94 13.77
N GLU A 249 13.55 20.74 13.51
CA GLU A 249 14.32 19.61 12.95
C GLU A 249 13.77 19.17 11.58
N SER A 250 13.17 20.11 10.83
CA SER A 250 12.59 19.76 9.53
C SER A 250 13.68 19.50 8.48
N VAL A 251 13.49 18.42 7.70
CA VAL A 251 14.40 18.04 6.61
C VAL A 251 13.96 18.73 5.32
N SER A 252 14.86 19.50 4.71
CA SER A 252 14.61 20.13 3.41
C SER A 252 14.70 19.12 2.26
N PHE A 253 14.13 19.47 1.10
CA PHE A 253 14.25 18.62 -0.09
C PHE A 253 15.70 18.36 -0.51
N THR A 254 16.57 19.38 -0.39
CA THR A 254 18.00 19.25 -0.71
C THR A 254 18.72 18.31 0.26
N GLU A 255 18.41 18.38 1.55
CA GLU A 255 18.93 17.44 2.56
C GLU A 255 18.44 16.02 2.30
N ALA A 256 17.16 15.84 1.96
CA ALA A 256 16.64 14.53 1.59
C ALA A 256 17.35 13.97 0.34
N CYS A 257 17.64 14.80 -0.67
CA CYS A 257 18.43 14.40 -1.83
C CYS A 257 19.86 14.00 -1.47
N SER A 258 20.50 14.71 -0.55
CA SER A 258 21.84 14.35 -0.08
C SER A 258 21.88 13.11 0.80
N ALA A 259 20.76 12.79 1.45
CA ALA A 259 20.59 11.60 2.26
C ALA A 259 20.34 10.32 1.43
N LEU A 260 19.72 10.44 0.25
CA LEU A 260 19.31 9.28 -0.58
C LEU A 260 20.44 8.25 -0.84
N PRO A 261 21.71 8.65 -1.08
CA PRO A 261 22.79 7.69 -1.26
C PRO A 261 23.04 6.78 -0.06
N SER A 262 22.59 7.12 1.15
CA SER A 262 22.76 6.29 2.34
C SER A 262 21.93 4.98 2.26
N THR A 263 20.79 5.01 1.56
CA THR A 263 19.93 3.84 1.40
C THR A 263 19.95 3.27 -0.02
N PHE A 264 20.22 4.10 -1.02
CA PHE A 264 20.26 3.68 -2.41
C PHE A 264 21.37 2.64 -2.65
N GLY A 265 20.97 1.46 -3.12
CA GLY A 265 21.91 0.37 -3.41
C GLY A 265 22.53 -0.27 -2.16
N ALA A 266 22.06 0.06 -0.94
CA ALA A 266 22.55 -0.52 0.31
C ALA A 266 22.50 -2.05 0.33
N ILE A 267 21.56 -2.65 -0.42
CA ILE A 267 21.47 -4.10 -0.60
C ILE A 267 22.71 -4.73 -1.26
N PHE A 268 23.45 -3.98 -2.07
CA PHE A 268 24.64 -4.47 -2.79
C PHE A 268 25.94 -4.21 -1.99
N THR A 269 25.87 -3.56 -0.84
CA THR A 269 27.02 -3.37 0.04
C THR A 269 27.38 -4.64 0.77
N SER A 270 28.55 -4.65 1.44
CA SER A 270 28.98 -5.75 2.30
C SER A 270 28.01 -6.03 3.44
N GLU A 271 27.25 -5.04 3.89
CA GLU A 271 26.25 -5.15 4.96
C GLU A 271 24.89 -5.67 4.48
N GLY A 272 24.65 -5.68 3.16
CA GLY A 272 23.42 -6.16 2.54
C GLY A 272 23.43 -7.65 2.21
N LEU A 273 23.31 -8.00 0.93
CA LEU A 273 23.22 -9.38 0.44
C LEU A 273 24.39 -10.27 0.89
N VAL A 274 25.61 -9.74 0.92
CA VAL A 274 26.80 -10.51 1.32
C VAL A 274 26.70 -10.90 2.79
N SER A 275 26.39 -9.94 3.67
CA SER A 275 26.22 -10.18 5.10
C SER A 275 25.04 -11.11 5.40
N LEU A 276 23.95 -11.04 4.62
CA LEU A 276 22.76 -11.86 4.80
C LEU A 276 23.04 -13.35 4.69
N PHE A 277 23.97 -13.75 3.82
CA PHE A 277 24.34 -15.15 3.58
C PHE A 277 25.68 -15.56 4.22
N SER A 278 26.32 -14.68 4.99
CA SER A 278 27.60 -14.96 5.63
C SER A 278 27.48 -15.98 6.78
N ASP A 279 26.36 -16.00 7.46
CA ASP A 279 26.06 -16.94 8.56
C ASP A 279 25.06 -18.02 8.10
N LEU A 280 25.60 -19.17 7.73
CA LEU A 280 24.81 -20.32 7.30
C LEU A 280 23.88 -20.88 8.40
N SER A 281 24.16 -20.62 9.67
CA SER A 281 23.30 -21.07 10.77
C SER A 281 21.96 -20.34 10.77
N ARG A 282 21.92 -19.10 10.28
CA ARG A 282 20.72 -18.26 10.15
C ARG A 282 19.98 -18.46 8.84
N LEU A 283 20.52 -19.23 7.88
CA LEU A 283 19.93 -19.43 6.55
C LEU A 283 18.46 -19.91 6.60
N PRO A 284 18.06 -20.88 7.46
CA PRO A 284 16.65 -21.28 7.56
C PRO A 284 15.74 -20.12 7.94
N LEU A 285 16.20 -19.27 8.90
CA LEU A 285 15.45 -18.09 9.33
C LEU A 285 15.33 -17.05 8.21
N VAL A 286 16.39 -16.81 7.46
CA VAL A 286 16.39 -15.92 6.27
C VAL A 286 15.37 -16.40 5.23
N LEU A 287 15.38 -17.69 4.90
CA LEU A 287 14.45 -18.26 3.91
C LEU A 287 12.99 -18.17 4.35
N ILE A 288 12.70 -18.48 5.62
CA ILE A 288 11.36 -18.36 6.20
C ILE A 288 10.90 -16.89 6.18
N THR A 289 11.78 -15.94 6.50
CA THR A 289 11.46 -14.51 6.50
C THR A 289 11.17 -14.00 5.09
N ILE A 290 11.99 -14.37 4.08
CA ILE A 290 11.72 -14.04 2.68
C ILE A 290 10.39 -14.63 2.22
N PHE A 291 10.10 -15.87 2.60
CA PHE A 291 8.84 -16.53 2.29
C PHE A 291 7.66 -15.83 2.95
N ALA A 292 7.78 -15.37 4.20
CA ALA A 292 6.75 -14.61 4.90
C ALA A 292 6.49 -13.25 4.20
N PHE A 293 7.52 -12.53 3.77
CA PHE A 293 7.39 -11.33 2.94
C PHE A 293 6.63 -11.64 1.64
N SER A 294 7.04 -12.69 0.93
CA SER A 294 6.46 -13.08 -0.36
C SER A 294 4.98 -13.46 -0.25
N LEU A 295 4.62 -14.24 0.77
CA LEU A 295 3.23 -14.61 1.02
C LEU A 295 2.36 -13.39 1.36
N SER A 296 2.81 -12.57 2.31
CA SER A 296 2.06 -11.39 2.74
C SER A 296 1.84 -10.41 1.59
N ASP A 297 2.89 -10.12 0.82
CA ASP A 297 2.85 -9.26 -0.37
C ASP A 297 1.90 -9.80 -1.45
N THR A 298 2.01 -11.10 -1.73
CA THR A 298 1.14 -11.79 -2.70
C THR A 298 -0.33 -11.73 -2.31
N PHE A 299 -0.66 -11.98 -1.03
CA PHE A 299 -2.05 -12.01 -0.58
C PHE A 299 -2.65 -10.61 -0.48
N ASP A 300 -1.88 -9.62 -0.07
CA ASP A 300 -2.31 -8.23 0.00
C ASP A 300 -2.70 -7.71 -1.41
N THR A 301 -1.82 -7.92 -2.39
CA THR A 301 -2.05 -7.51 -3.78
C THR A 301 -3.21 -8.26 -4.42
N ILE A 302 -3.28 -9.59 -4.29
CA ILE A 302 -4.39 -10.37 -4.86
C ILE A 302 -5.71 -10.02 -4.18
N GLY A 303 -5.72 -9.87 -2.87
CA GLY A 303 -6.89 -9.44 -2.10
C GLY A 303 -7.42 -8.09 -2.61
N THR A 304 -6.51 -7.14 -2.84
CA THR A 304 -6.84 -5.83 -3.41
C THR A 304 -7.43 -5.95 -4.82
N PHE A 305 -6.84 -6.73 -5.71
CA PHE A 305 -7.34 -6.91 -7.08
C PHE A 305 -8.71 -7.60 -7.13
N ILE A 306 -8.90 -8.66 -6.36
CA ILE A 306 -10.19 -9.37 -6.31
C ILE A 306 -11.26 -8.48 -5.65
N GLY A 307 -10.94 -7.85 -4.54
CA GLY A 307 -11.90 -7.04 -3.77
C GLY A 307 -12.40 -5.81 -4.53
N THR A 308 -11.54 -5.17 -5.30
CA THR A 308 -11.85 -3.90 -5.98
C THR A 308 -12.03 -4.05 -7.49
N GLY A 309 -11.21 -4.86 -8.15
CA GLY A 309 -11.17 -4.98 -9.61
C GLY A 309 -12.32 -5.78 -10.19
N ARG A 310 -12.77 -6.83 -9.49
CA ARG A 310 -13.87 -7.67 -9.93
C ARG A 310 -15.21 -6.93 -9.94
N ARG A 311 -15.50 -6.18 -8.87
CA ARG A 311 -16.74 -5.40 -8.76
C ARG A 311 -16.81 -4.25 -9.75
N SER A 312 -15.69 -3.72 -10.17
CA SER A 312 -15.59 -2.56 -11.08
C SER A 312 -15.43 -2.95 -12.55
N GLY A 313 -15.27 -4.25 -12.88
CA GLY A 313 -15.05 -4.74 -14.24
C GLY A 313 -13.66 -4.42 -14.82
N ILE A 314 -12.69 -4.04 -14.00
CA ILE A 314 -11.29 -3.80 -14.43
C ILE A 314 -10.63 -5.11 -14.85
N PHE A 315 -10.87 -6.18 -14.10
CA PHE A 315 -10.47 -7.53 -14.44
C PHE A 315 -11.72 -8.33 -14.87
N SER A 316 -11.67 -8.87 -16.08
CA SER A 316 -12.74 -9.70 -16.61
C SER A 316 -12.65 -11.13 -16.05
N GLU A 317 -13.74 -11.90 -16.14
CA GLU A 317 -13.69 -13.34 -15.82
C GLU A 317 -12.71 -14.10 -16.74
N GLU A 318 -12.48 -13.58 -17.94
CA GLU A 318 -11.50 -14.13 -18.87
C GLU A 318 -10.06 -13.87 -18.41
N ASP A 319 -9.77 -12.68 -17.81
CA ASP A 319 -8.48 -12.38 -17.19
C ASP A 319 -8.20 -13.31 -16.01
N GLU A 320 -9.23 -13.59 -15.18
CA GLU A 320 -9.10 -14.52 -14.05
C GLU A 320 -8.88 -15.97 -14.53
N LYS A 321 -9.62 -16.42 -15.54
CA LYS A 321 -9.44 -17.75 -16.14
C LYS A 321 -8.10 -17.87 -16.88
N ALA A 322 -7.63 -16.81 -17.54
CA ALA A 322 -6.34 -16.78 -18.21
C ALA A 322 -5.18 -16.87 -17.22
N MET A 323 -5.34 -16.34 -16.00
CA MET A 323 -4.38 -16.54 -14.92
C MET A 323 -4.19 -18.03 -14.58
N ASP A 324 -5.24 -18.85 -14.74
CA ASP A 324 -5.19 -20.29 -14.48
C ASP A 324 -4.74 -21.15 -15.67
N THR A 325 -5.01 -20.73 -16.90
CA THR A 325 -4.95 -21.61 -18.09
C THR A 325 -3.96 -21.19 -19.17
N ALA A 326 -3.74 -19.90 -19.39
CA ALA A 326 -2.92 -19.43 -20.53
C ALA A 326 -1.43 -19.32 -20.19
N PRO A 327 -0.49 -19.75 -21.08
CA PRO A 327 0.94 -19.50 -20.90
C PRO A 327 1.29 -18.03 -21.17
N GLY A 328 2.17 -17.44 -20.35
CA GLY A 328 2.75 -16.10 -20.57
C GLY A 328 1.93 -14.93 -20.00
N PHE A 329 2.43 -13.71 -20.19
CA PHE A 329 1.88 -12.41 -19.77
C PHE A 329 0.67 -11.96 -20.61
N LYS A 330 -0.42 -12.73 -20.67
CA LYS A 330 -1.56 -12.41 -21.54
C LYS A 330 -2.67 -11.65 -20.81
N SER A 331 -2.90 -11.94 -19.54
CA SER A 331 -3.97 -11.29 -18.78
C SER A 331 -3.51 -9.93 -18.21
N LYS A 332 -4.47 -8.99 -18.03
CA LYS A 332 -4.21 -7.73 -17.31
C LYS A 332 -3.73 -8.00 -15.89
N MET A 333 -4.28 -9.04 -15.26
CA MET A 333 -3.94 -9.43 -13.89
C MET A 333 -2.50 -9.94 -13.80
N ASP A 334 -2.00 -10.78 -14.73
CA ASP A 334 -0.59 -11.21 -14.76
C ASP A 334 0.37 -10.02 -14.86
N LYS A 335 0.03 -9.04 -15.72
CA LYS A 335 0.83 -7.82 -15.88
C LYS A 335 0.83 -6.96 -14.63
N ALA A 336 -0.34 -6.84 -13.96
CA ALA A 336 -0.46 -6.08 -12.73
C ALA A 336 0.33 -6.73 -11.58
N LEU A 337 0.28 -8.05 -11.47
CA LEU A 337 1.06 -8.82 -10.49
C LEU A 337 2.57 -8.77 -10.73
N PHE A 338 2.98 -8.73 -12.00
CA PHE A 338 4.38 -8.51 -12.36
C PHE A 338 4.84 -7.08 -12.03
N ALA A 339 3.99 -6.08 -12.27
CA ALA A 339 4.26 -4.70 -11.92
C ALA A 339 4.47 -4.53 -10.41
N ASP A 340 3.64 -5.17 -9.61
CA ASP A 340 3.71 -5.20 -8.14
C ASP A 340 5.04 -5.81 -7.64
N ALA A 341 5.37 -7.01 -8.11
CA ALA A 341 6.62 -7.69 -7.75
C ALA A 341 7.88 -6.91 -8.19
N THR A 342 7.81 -6.25 -9.35
CA THR A 342 8.90 -5.41 -9.86
C THR A 342 9.06 -4.15 -9.00
N ALA A 343 7.95 -3.53 -8.59
CA ALA A 343 7.96 -2.37 -7.71
C ALA A 343 8.59 -2.69 -6.35
N THR A 344 8.30 -3.86 -5.78
CA THR A 344 8.93 -4.34 -4.53
C THR A 344 10.46 -4.43 -4.68
N SER A 345 10.97 -5.05 -5.75
CA SER A 345 12.42 -5.15 -5.98
C SER A 345 13.07 -3.78 -6.17
N ILE A 346 12.42 -2.89 -6.93
CA ILE A 346 12.93 -1.53 -7.17
C ILE A 346 12.90 -0.72 -5.87
N GLY A 347 11.80 -0.80 -5.09
CA GLY A 347 11.69 -0.13 -3.80
C GLY A 347 12.83 -0.48 -2.85
N ALA A 348 13.19 -1.76 -2.78
CA ALA A 348 14.32 -2.24 -1.97
C ALA A 348 15.67 -1.66 -2.43
N ILE A 349 15.89 -1.48 -3.75
CA ILE A 349 17.11 -0.85 -4.29
C ILE A 349 17.21 0.60 -3.84
N PHE A 350 16.08 1.34 -3.84
CA PHE A 350 16.06 2.74 -3.40
C PHE A 350 16.10 2.90 -1.88
N GLY A 351 15.78 1.85 -1.12
CA GLY A 351 15.85 1.87 0.34
C GLY A 351 14.48 2.01 1.01
N THR A 352 13.46 1.36 0.46
CA THR A 352 12.17 1.22 1.13
C THR A 352 11.73 -0.25 1.15
N SER A 353 10.75 -0.57 2.01
CA SER A 353 10.21 -1.93 2.12
C SER A 353 9.35 -2.33 0.92
N ASN A 354 8.67 -3.47 0.98
CA ASN A 354 7.80 -3.96 -0.09
C ASN A 354 6.85 -2.88 -0.61
N THR A 355 6.94 -2.58 -1.89
CA THR A 355 6.04 -1.67 -2.60
C THR A 355 4.90 -2.50 -3.18
N THR A 356 3.71 -2.37 -2.62
CA THR A 356 2.54 -3.20 -2.92
C THR A 356 1.37 -2.37 -3.47
N THR A 357 0.38 -3.05 -4.03
CA THR A 357 -0.81 -2.41 -4.58
C THR A 357 -1.77 -1.96 -3.47
N TYR A 358 -2.11 -0.67 -3.46
CA TYR A 358 -2.90 -0.04 -2.43
C TYR A 358 -4.41 -0.24 -2.62
N VAL A 359 -5.07 -0.71 -1.56
CA VAL A 359 -6.54 -0.89 -1.53
C VAL A 359 -7.29 0.44 -1.64
N GLU A 360 -6.68 1.55 -1.24
CA GLU A 360 -7.18 2.92 -1.40
C GLU A 360 -7.43 3.30 -2.87
N SER A 361 -6.82 2.59 -3.82
CA SER A 361 -7.14 2.71 -5.25
C SER A 361 -8.63 2.47 -5.54
N ALA A 362 -9.33 1.74 -4.67
CA ALA A 362 -10.79 1.57 -4.73
C ALA A 362 -11.54 2.90 -4.75
N SER A 363 -11.03 3.94 -4.08
CA SER A 363 -11.65 5.26 -4.06
C SER A 363 -11.61 5.97 -5.41
N GLY A 364 -10.49 5.87 -6.14
CA GLY A 364 -10.37 6.37 -7.51
C GLY A 364 -11.18 5.54 -8.50
N ILE A 365 -11.20 4.22 -8.33
CA ILE A 365 -12.04 3.31 -9.12
C ILE A 365 -13.52 3.66 -8.93
N ALA A 366 -13.95 3.93 -7.70
CA ALA A 366 -15.30 4.39 -7.39
C ALA A 366 -15.60 5.78 -7.97
N ALA A 367 -14.59 6.64 -8.14
CA ALA A 367 -14.71 7.93 -8.82
C ALA A 367 -14.74 7.83 -10.36
N GLY A 368 -14.63 6.61 -10.91
CA GLY A 368 -14.72 6.33 -12.33
C GLY A 368 -13.40 6.01 -13.04
N GLY A 369 -12.29 5.87 -12.33
CA GLY A 369 -11.00 5.42 -12.87
C GLY A 369 -11.09 4.00 -13.42
N ARG A 370 -10.60 3.78 -14.62
CA ARG A 370 -10.68 2.49 -15.32
C ARG A 370 -9.39 2.10 -16.03
N THR A 371 -8.47 3.05 -16.19
CA THR A 371 -7.27 2.86 -17.01
C THR A 371 -6.00 3.27 -16.25
N GLY A 372 -4.85 2.95 -16.84
CA GLY A 372 -3.55 3.35 -16.31
C GLY A 372 -3.31 4.86 -16.29
N LEU A 373 -4.16 5.67 -16.94
CA LEU A 373 -4.05 7.12 -16.85
C LEU A 373 -4.30 7.61 -15.41
N THR A 374 -5.23 7.00 -14.68
CA THR A 374 -5.42 7.23 -13.24
C THR A 374 -4.09 7.04 -12.48
N SER A 375 -3.38 5.95 -12.76
CA SER A 375 -2.07 5.66 -12.12
C SER A 375 -1.00 6.69 -12.50
N VAL A 376 -0.96 7.15 -13.76
CA VAL A 376 -0.03 8.21 -14.18
C VAL A 376 -0.28 9.50 -13.41
N VAL A 377 -1.54 9.89 -13.21
CA VAL A 377 -1.88 11.08 -12.40
C VAL A 377 -1.40 10.92 -10.96
N VAL A 378 -1.59 9.75 -10.34
CA VAL A 378 -1.09 9.46 -8.99
C VAL A 378 0.44 9.62 -8.94
N ALA A 379 1.16 9.06 -9.91
CA ALA A 379 2.62 9.16 -9.99
C ALA A 379 3.09 10.63 -10.09
N ILE A 380 2.41 11.46 -10.86
CA ILE A 380 2.70 12.91 -10.95
C ILE A 380 2.46 13.58 -9.58
N CYS A 381 1.38 13.24 -8.89
CA CYS A 381 1.12 13.79 -7.55
C CYS A 381 2.20 13.38 -6.54
N PHE A 382 2.70 12.14 -6.58
CA PHE A 382 3.85 11.72 -5.77
C PHE A 382 5.11 12.53 -6.11
N ALA A 383 5.39 12.77 -7.39
CA ALA A 383 6.54 13.59 -7.79
C ALA A 383 6.45 15.03 -7.24
N ILE A 384 5.26 15.63 -7.28
CA ILE A 384 5.03 16.96 -6.70
C ILE A 384 5.22 16.94 -5.18
N SER A 385 4.79 15.87 -4.50
CA SER A 385 4.90 15.77 -3.05
C SER A 385 6.33 15.66 -2.53
N ALA A 386 7.30 15.32 -3.38
CA ALA A 386 8.73 15.33 -3.02
C ALA A 386 9.20 16.71 -2.51
N PHE A 387 8.64 17.79 -3.04
CA PHE A 387 8.97 19.15 -2.62
C PHE A 387 8.36 19.54 -1.26
N LEU A 388 7.50 18.71 -0.70
CA LEU A 388 6.87 18.93 0.60
C LEU A 388 7.69 18.33 1.77
N ALA A 389 8.91 17.88 1.54
CA ALA A 389 9.79 17.24 2.53
C ALA A 389 9.79 17.98 3.88
N THR A 390 10.02 19.30 3.85
CA THR A 390 10.08 20.16 5.04
C THR A 390 8.79 20.12 5.88
N PHE A 391 7.64 20.12 5.23
CA PHE A 391 6.36 20.05 5.94
C PHE A 391 6.07 18.65 6.47
N VAL A 392 6.41 17.64 5.68
CA VAL A 392 6.15 16.24 6.05
C VAL A 392 7.05 15.79 7.19
N SER A 393 8.33 16.20 7.20
CA SER A 393 9.28 15.87 8.27
C SER A 393 8.92 16.51 9.63
N ALA A 394 8.21 17.62 9.62
CA ALA A 394 7.73 18.28 10.84
C ALA A 394 6.50 17.57 11.47
N ILE A 395 5.87 16.62 10.80
CA ILE A 395 4.72 15.89 11.33
C ILE A 395 5.18 14.94 12.43
N PRO A 396 4.74 15.12 13.69
CA PRO A 396 5.15 14.25 14.79
C PRO A 396 4.51 12.86 14.70
N SER A 397 5.15 11.86 15.30
CA SER A 397 4.62 10.49 15.39
C SER A 397 3.24 10.43 16.05
N ALA A 398 2.94 11.33 16.98
CA ALA A 398 1.63 11.46 17.60
C ALA A 398 0.50 11.83 16.62
N ALA A 399 0.82 12.51 15.52
CA ALA A 399 -0.14 12.81 14.47
C ALA A 399 -0.25 11.70 13.40
N THR A 400 0.80 10.88 13.21
CA THR A 400 0.80 9.79 12.22
C THR A 400 0.33 8.45 12.80
N ALA A 401 0.51 8.19 14.08
CA ALA A 401 0.10 6.94 14.73
C ALA A 401 -1.41 6.63 14.64
N PRO A 402 -2.34 7.61 14.69
CA PRO A 402 -3.75 7.35 14.40
C PRO A 402 -3.99 6.67 13.05
N ALA A 403 -3.18 6.99 12.04
CA ALA A 403 -3.27 6.35 10.73
C ALA A 403 -2.95 4.87 10.80
N LEU A 404 -1.92 4.46 11.57
CA LEU A 404 -1.59 3.05 11.77
C LEU A 404 -2.75 2.29 12.41
N VAL A 405 -3.36 2.87 13.46
CA VAL A 405 -4.52 2.25 14.12
C VAL A 405 -5.68 2.09 13.15
N VAL A 406 -6.00 3.12 12.40
CA VAL A 406 -7.11 3.11 11.43
C VAL A 406 -6.86 2.13 10.29
N VAL A 407 -5.67 2.11 9.71
CA VAL A 407 -5.28 1.14 8.68
C VAL A 407 -5.37 -0.29 9.23
N GLY A 408 -4.89 -0.50 10.45
CA GLY A 408 -5.04 -1.79 11.14
C GLY A 408 -6.50 -2.22 11.28
N ILE A 409 -7.41 -1.31 11.67
CA ILE A 409 -8.85 -1.57 11.74
C ILE A 409 -9.40 -1.95 10.34
N MET A 410 -9.00 -1.24 9.29
CA MET A 410 -9.44 -1.53 7.92
C MET A 410 -9.00 -2.93 7.48
N MET A 411 -7.73 -3.31 7.74
CA MET A 411 -7.20 -4.63 7.41
C MET A 411 -7.87 -5.76 8.22
N THR A 412 -8.23 -5.50 9.48
CA THR A 412 -8.95 -6.45 10.34
C THR A 412 -10.31 -6.84 9.77
N SER A 413 -10.86 -6.05 8.84
CA SER A 413 -12.10 -6.39 8.13
C SER A 413 -12.04 -7.72 7.37
N ALA A 414 -10.85 -8.24 7.06
CA ALA A 414 -10.66 -9.56 6.47
C ALA A 414 -11.22 -10.71 7.35
N PHE A 415 -11.28 -10.53 8.67
CA PHE A 415 -11.88 -11.49 9.59
C PHE A 415 -13.39 -11.71 9.37
N LYS A 416 -14.07 -10.81 8.66
CA LYS A 416 -15.47 -10.96 8.28
C LYS A 416 -15.71 -12.17 7.37
N GLU A 417 -14.73 -12.52 6.56
CA GLU A 417 -14.81 -13.62 5.59
C GLU A 417 -14.52 -15.01 6.22
N ILE A 418 -14.28 -15.06 7.54
CA ILE A 418 -13.99 -16.27 8.31
C ILE A 418 -15.30 -16.80 8.89
N ASP A 419 -15.54 -18.10 8.73
CA ASP A 419 -16.66 -18.79 9.38
C ASP A 419 -16.31 -19.08 10.86
N TRP A 420 -16.57 -18.10 11.74
CA TRP A 420 -16.29 -18.21 13.17
C TRP A 420 -17.01 -19.35 13.90
N PRO A 421 -18.23 -19.75 13.55
CA PRO A 421 -18.86 -20.99 14.02
C PRO A 421 -18.07 -22.25 13.70
N ASP A 422 -17.37 -22.32 12.58
CA ASP A 422 -16.49 -23.46 12.27
C ASP A 422 -15.11 -23.32 12.94
N PHE A 423 -14.88 -24.15 13.96
CA PHE A 423 -13.61 -24.17 14.69
C PHE A 423 -12.38 -24.46 13.81
N SER A 424 -12.58 -25.06 12.63
CA SER A 424 -11.47 -25.28 11.70
C SER A 424 -10.97 -24.00 11.03
N GLU A 425 -11.77 -22.95 11.00
CA GLU A 425 -11.39 -21.64 10.52
C GLU A 425 -11.14 -20.66 11.68
N ALA A 426 -11.98 -20.70 12.71
CA ALA A 426 -11.90 -19.79 13.85
C ALA A 426 -10.60 -19.92 14.64
N VAL A 427 -10.13 -21.14 14.92
CA VAL A 427 -8.92 -21.38 15.71
C VAL A 427 -7.65 -20.84 15.02
N PRO A 428 -7.39 -21.14 13.74
CA PRO A 428 -6.27 -20.54 13.02
C PRO A 428 -6.32 -19.01 12.97
N ALA A 429 -7.52 -18.46 12.74
CA ALA A 429 -7.70 -17.00 12.67
C ALA A 429 -7.45 -16.32 14.01
N PHE A 430 -7.93 -16.89 15.11
CA PHE A 430 -7.69 -16.39 16.44
C PHE A 430 -6.19 -16.36 16.76
N PHE A 431 -5.48 -17.47 16.52
CA PHE A 431 -4.05 -17.54 16.78
C PHE A 431 -3.24 -16.62 15.87
N ALA A 432 -3.62 -16.44 14.61
CA ALA A 432 -2.98 -15.48 13.74
C ALA A 432 -3.01 -14.07 14.35
N GLY A 433 -4.19 -13.57 14.71
CA GLY A 433 -4.33 -12.23 15.31
C GLY A 433 -3.62 -12.10 16.65
N LEU A 434 -3.80 -13.07 17.54
CA LEU A 434 -3.25 -13.04 18.87
C LEU A 434 -1.72 -13.03 18.87
N PHE A 435 -1.09 -13.97 18.16
CA PHE A 435 0.37 -14.10 18.18
C PHE A 435 1.08 -13.03 17.37
N MET A 436 0.46 -12.52 16.29
CA MET A 436 1.02 -11.37 15.57
C MET A 436 1.12 -10.16 16.49
N ALA A 437 0.06 -9.83 17.22
CA ALA A 437 0.04 -8.66 18.09
C ALA A 437 0.88 -8.86 19.35
N LEU A 438 0.60 -9.89 20.16
CA LEU A 438 1.23 -10.04 21.48
C LEU A 438 2.68 -10.49 21.42
N CYS A 439 3.07 -11.30 20.43
CA CYS A 439 4.47 -11.73 20.25
C CYS A 439 5.29 -10.76 19.39
N TYR A 440 4.69 -9.66 18.94
CA TYR A 440 5.35 -8.63 18.13
C TYR A 440 5.98 -9.20 16.85
N SER A 441 5.33 -10.22 16.26
CA SER A 441 5.89 -10.97 15.13
C SER A 441 4.83 -11.55 14.21
N ILE A 442 4.79 -11.08 12.99
CA ILE A 442 3.92 -11.63 11.94
C ILE A 442 4.28 -13.09 11.65
N SER A 443 5.59 -13.43 11.66
CA SER A 443 6.05 -14.81 11.40
C SER A 443 5.48 -15.80 12.40
N TYR A 444 5.44 -15.48 13.68
CA TYR A 444 4.85 -16.34 14.70
C TYR A 444 3.35 -16.50 14.49
N GLY A 445 2.63 -15.41 14.16
CA GLY A 445 1.22 -15.50 13.88
C GLY A 445 0.92 -16.38 12.67
N ILE A 446 1.69 -16.24 11.58
CA ILE A 446 1.57 -17.12 10.40
C ILE A 446 1.87 -18.58 10.78
N ALA A 447 2.95 -18.85 11.51
CA ALA A 447 3.33 -20.20 11.92
C ALA A 447 2.23 -20.86 12.77
N PHE A 448 1.73 -20.17 13.80
CA PHE A 448 0.65 -20.69 14.64
C PHE A 448 -0.67 -20.84 13.89
N CYS A 449 -0.96 -19.97 12.93
CA CYS A 449 -2.11 -20.09 12.04
C CYS A 449 -2.06 -21.43 11.26
N PHE A 450 -0.93 -21.72 10.60
CA PHE A 450 -0.76 -22.96 9.84
C PHE A 450 -0.73 -24.20 10.75
N ILE A 451 0.01 -24.17 11.85
CA ILE A 451 0.12 -25.28 12.79
C ILE A 451 -1.27 -25.64 13.35
N SER A 452 -2.01 -24.64 13.83
CA SER A 452 -3.34 -24.87 14.38
C SER A 452 -4.33 -25.36 13.33
N TYR A 453 -4.26 -24.86 12.10
CA TYR A 453 -5.04 -25.37 10.98
C TYR A 453 -4.77 -26.86 10.72
N CYS A 454 -3.51 -27.26 10.63
CA CYS A 454 -3.12 -28.64 10.43
C CYS A 454 -3.63 -29.54 11.58
N ILE A 455 -3.44 -29.10 12.83
CA ILE A 455 -3.92 -29.85 14.00
C ILE A 455 -5.43 -30.07 13.94
N VAL A 456 -6.21 -29.00 13.70
CA VAL A 456 -7.68 -29.10 13.67
C VAL A 456 -8.14 -30.00 12.53
N LYS A 457 -7.54 -29.91 11.34
CA LYS A 457 -7.86 -30.76 10.19
C LYS A 457 -7.54 -32.24 10.45
N ILE A 458 -6.42 -32.52 11.11
CA ILE A 458 -6.06 -33.89 11.51
C ILE A 458 -7.09 -34.42 12.53
N CYS A 459 -7.47 -33.63 13.54
CA CYS A 459 -8.45 -34.01 14.54
C CYS A 459 -9.85 -34.27 13.94
N LYS A 460 -10.24 -33.53 12.90
CA LYS A 460 -11.47 -33.76 12.14
C LYS A 460 -11.41 -34.97 11.17
N MET A 461 -10.27 -35.67 11.10
CA MET A 461 -10.00 -36.74 10.11
C MET A 461 -10.06 -36.23 8.65
N GLU A 462 -9.85 -34.95 8.44
CA GLU A 462 -9.83 -34.28 7.13
C GLU A 462 -8.41 -34.01 6.62
N ALA A 463 -7.43 -34.81 7.04
CA ALA A 463 -6.02 -34.64 6.69
C ALA A 463 -5.77 -34.57 5.15
N LYS A 464 -6.65 -35.16 4.35
CA LYS A 464 -6.61 -35.07 2.88
C LYS A 464 -6.88 -33.65 2.32
N GLN A 465 -7.39 -32.74 3.14
CA GLN A 465 -7.62 -31.34 2.77
C GLN A 465 -6.40 -30.44 3.11
N ILE A 466 -5.40 -30.99 3.78
CA ILE A 466 -4.12 -30.34 4.00
C ILE A 466 -3.30 -30.55 2.72
N ASN A 467 -3.09 -29.46 1.97
CA ASN A 467 -2.33 -29.49 0.71
C ASN A 467 -0.82 -29.45 0.96
#